data_c06af76d26a509a68e24d1b38e813269
#
_entry.id   c06af76d26a509a68e24d1b38e813269
#
_cell.length_a   1.000
_cell.length_b   1.000
_cell.length_c   1.000
_cell.angle_alpha   90.00
_cell.angle_beta   90.00
_cell.angle_gamma   90.00
#
_symmetry.space_group_name_H-M   'P 1'
#
loop_
_entity.id
_entity.type
_entity.pdbx_description
1 polymer ?
#
loop_
_entity_poly.entity_id
_entity_poly.type
_entity_poly.pdbx_seq_one_letter_code
_entity_poly.pdbx_strand_id
1 'polypeptide(L)'
;MRICYFGTYEKKYPRNSIFLKGLRHNTVEVYECHVSLWEKTSNKGDTFGFSLTFLLRLFIAQIRLIFQYIFVIPKHDIIIVGYIGHLDMYLAKIFAYFGRKKLVFNPLISLYDTVISARGYFSQSSLKAHFMRFLDRSACMMADMVLLDTKSQIQYFKYDLDLQKINFQRLFVGADDEVFYPVDSKQPEDTFNVMFFGKFIPLHGIRKIIEAANILRHKIDIKFTLVGMGQLRYEIEHRINELNLENIKLIDWIPYNQLTIKMGEADLILGIFGDSDKAKRVIPNKVFQALAVEKPILTADTPAIRELLIPDRHIFITEAKPVKIAEKIQFIRSHEKNRHEVSKNGFHFFKEKLSINKLGADLKTILECIK
;
A
#
# COMPACT_ATOMS: atom_id res chain seq x y z
N MET A 1 18.60 -18.45 -10.31
CA MET A 1 17.84 -18.47 -9.03
C MET A 1 16.38 -18.82 -9.34
N ARG A 2 15.86 -19.80 -8.62
CA ARG A 2 14.47 -20.28 -8.76
C ARG A 2 13.71 -20.02 -7.47
N ILE A 3 12.54 -19.44 -7.55
CA ILE A 3 11.75 -18.97 -6.39
C ILE A 3 10.40 -19.65 -6.41
N CYS A 4 9.95 -20.14 -5.25
CA CYS A 4 8.57 -20.48 -5.00
C CYS A 4 7.89 -19.29 -4.28
N TYR A 5 6.95 -18.63 -4.94
CA TYR A 5 6.11 -17.61 -4.31
C TYR A 5 4.88 -18.31 -3.71
N PHE A 6 4.83 -18.37 -2.39
CA PHE A 6 4.01 -19.33 -1.65
C PHE A 6 2.90 -18.65 -0.84
N GLY A 7 1.71 -19.26 -0.80
CA GLY A 7 0.67 -18.97 0.18
C GLY A 7 -0.68 -18.58 -0.40
N THR A 8 -1.53 -18.11 0.50
CA THR A 8 -2.88 -17.61 0.19
C THR A 8 -2.89 -16.11 -0.12
N TYR A 9 -1.77 -15.56 -0.54
CA TYR A 9 -1.59 -14.13 -0.78
C TYR A 9 -2.58 -13.56 -1.80
N GLU A 10 -2.88 -12.27 -1.68
CA GLU A 10 -3.73 -11.57 -2.64
C GLU A 10 -2.92 -11.24 -3.91
N LYS A 11 -3.17 -11.97 -4.99
CA LYS A 11 -2.39 -11.91 -6.22
C LYS A 11 -2.39 -10.53 -6.88
N LYS A 12 -3.54 -9.83 -6.84
CA LYS A 12 -3.72 -8.50 -7.43
C LYS A 12 -3.29 -7.36 -6.49
N TYR A 13 -2.85 -7.66 -5.27
CA TYR A 13 -2.36 -6.61 -4.38
C TYR A 13 -1.05 -6.04 -4.93
N PRO A 14 -0.86 -4.70 -5.00
CA PRO A 14 0.28 -4.08 -5.68
C PRO A 14 1.62 -4.70 -5.31
N ARG A 15 1.92 -4.87 -4.02
CA ARG A 15 3.19 -5.44 -3.55
C ARG A 15 3.48 -6.83 -4.12
N ASN A 16 2.48 -7.72 -4.13
CA ASN A 16 2.66 -9.09 -4.65
C ASN A 16 2.78 -9.08 -6.18
N SER A 17 1.91 -8.33 -6.86
CA SER A 17 1.90 -8.22 -8.33
C SER A 17 3.24 -7.66 -8.86
N ILE A 18 3.70 -6.55 -8.29
CA ILE A 18 4.95 -5.88 -8.69
C ILE A 18 6.15 -6.80 -8.46
N PHE A 19 6.21 -7.49 -7.33
CA PHE A 19 7.32 -8.41 -7.04
C PHE A 19 7.35 -9.60 -8.00
N LEU A 20 6.20 -10.22 -8.26
CA LEU A 20 6.09 -11.33 -9.21
C LEU A 20 6.50 -10.90 -10.63
N LYS A 21 5.96 -9.78 -11.12
CA LYS A 21 6.32 -9.23 -12.44
C LYS A 21 7.80 -8.82 -12.47
N GLY A 22 8.26 -8.08 -11.47
CA GLY A 22 9.63 -7.58 -11.41
C GLY A 22 10.68 -8.67 -11.39
N LEU A 23 10.47 -9.75 -10.64
CA LEU A 23 11.37 -10.92 -10.65
C LEU A 23 11.42 -11.57 -12.04
N ARG A 24 10.25 -11.74 -12.69
CA ARG A 24 10.17 -12.32 -14.05
C ARG A 24 10.85 -11.44 -15.10
N HIS A 25 10.66 -10.10 -15.04
CA HIS A 25 11.37 -9.16 -15.91
C HIS A 25 12.89 -9.23 -15.74
N ASN A 26 13.37 -9.61 -14.56
CA ASN A 26 14.80 -9.78 -14.26
C ASN A 26 15.29 -11.23 -14.41
N THR A 27 14.61 -12.01 -15.26
CA THR A 27 15.01 -13.39 -15.63
C THR A 27 15.12 -14.35 -14.45
N VAL A 28 14.33 -14.13 -13.39
CA VAL A 28 14.19 -15.05 -12.27
C VAL A 28 13.04 -16.01 -12.56
N GLU A 29 13.28 -17.30 -12.43
CA GLU A 29 12.24 -18.32 -12.54
C GLU A 29 11.36 -18.28 -11.28
N VAL A 30 10.08 -17.90 -11.43
CA VAL A 30 9.13 -17.78 -10.32
C VAL A 30 7.99 -18.77 -10.52
N TYR A 31 7.88 -19.72 -9.62
CA TYR A 31 6.78 -20.67 -9.52
C TYR A 31 5.79 -20.19 -8.46
N GLU A 32 4.51 -20.11 -8.81
CA GLU A 32 3.46 -19.69 -7.88
C GLU A 32 2.78 -20.91 -7.25
N CYS A 33 3.03 -21.16 -5.97
CA CYS A 33 2.25 -22.08 -5.14
C CYS A 33 1.16 -21.26 -4.42
N HIS A 34 -0.01 -21.13 -5.06
CA HIS A 34 -1.02 -20.16 -4.65
C HIS A 34 -2.43 -20.76 -4.58
N VAL A 35 -3.15 -20.41 -3.51
CA VAL A 35 -4.59 -20.69 -3.35
C VAL A 35 -5.31 -19.41 -2.96
N SER A 36 -6.28 -18.99 -3.78
CA SER A 36 -7.06 -17.78 -3.53
C SER A 36 -7.94 -17.92 -2.28
N LEU A 37 -7.74 -17.05 -1.30
CA LEU A 37 -8.51 -16.99 -0.05
C LEU A 37 -9.08 -15.59 0.20
N TRP A 38 -8.31 -14.54 -0.08
CA TRP A 38 -8.60 -13.16 0.31
C TRP A 38 -9.33 -12.35 -0.76
N GLU A 39 -9.27 -12.76 -2.03
CA GLU A 39 -9.78 -11.97 -3.18
C GLU A 39 -11.29 -11.79 -3.18
N LYS A 40 -12.03 -12.72 -2.55
CA LYS A 40 -13.50 -12.67 -2.48
C LYS A 40 -14.03 -11.87 -1.27
N THR A 41 -13.14 -11.33 -0.44
CA THR A 41 -13.53 -10.65 0.79
C THR A 41 -13.38 -9.14 0.64
N SER A 42 -14.49 -8.43 0.49
CA SER A 42 -14.52 -6.96 0.35
C SER A 42 -14.00 -6.23 1.61
N ASN A 43 -14.37 -6.74 2.79
CA ASN A 43 -13.95 -6.22 4.08
C ASN A 43 -13.08 -7.24 4.83
N LYS A 44 -11.77 -7.17 4.64
CA LYS A 44 -10.83 -8.06 5.34
C LYS A 44 -10.87 -7.93 6.87
N GLY A 45 -11.35 -6.79 7.39
CA GLY A 45 -11.55 -6.58 8.82
C GLY A 45 -12.51 -7.57 9.46
N ASP A 46 -13.59 -7.91 8.76
CA ASP A 46 -14.60 -8.85 9.25
C ASP A 46 -14.06 -10.29 9.31
N THR A 47 -13.07 -10.60 8.48
CA THR A 47 -12.44 -11.92 8.39
C THR A 47 -11.51 -12.21 9.59
N PHE A 48 -10.94 -11.18 10.21
CA PHE A 48 -10.13 -11.32 11.43
C PHE A 48 -10.96 -11.63 12.68
N GLY A 49 -12.30 -11.75 12.56
CA GLY A 49 -13.17 -12.34 13.56
C GLY A 49 -13.03 -13.87 13.67
N PHE A 50 -12.28 -14.53 12.76
CA PHE A 50 -12.08 -15.99 12.70
C PHE A 50 -13.40 -16.78 12.73
N SER A 51 -14.32 -16.44 11.83
CA SER A 51 -15.55 -17.24 11.69
C SER A 51 -15.22 -18.70 11.34
N LEU A 52 -16.06 -19.63 11.78
CA LEU A 52 -15.86 -21.07 11.49
C LEU A 52 -15.73 -21.34 9.97
N THR A 53 -16.50 -20.61 9.17
CA THR A 53 -16.44 -20.70 7.71
C THR A 53 -15.08 -20.23 7.15
N PHE A 54 -14.48 -19.20 7.73
CA PHE A 54 -13.15 -18.75 7.35
C PHE A 54 -12.08 -19.78 7.73
N LEU A 55 -12.15 -20.34 8.94
CA LEU A 55 -11.22 -21.38 9.40
C LEU A 55 -11.29 -22.64 8.52
N LEU A 56 -12.48 -23.06 8.13
CA LEU A 56 -12.64 -24.19 7.19
C LEU A 56 -12.05 -23.88 5.80
N ARG A 57 -12.29 -22.68 5.25
CA ARG A 57 -11.69 -22.26 3.99
C ARG A 57 -10.16 -22.20 4.07
N LEU A 58 -9.63 -21.66 5.16
CA LEU A 58 -8.20 -21.64 5.43
C LEU A 58 -7.62 -23.04 5.48
N PHE A 59 -8.25 -23.95 6.22
CA PHE A 59 -7.81 -25.35 6.31
C PHE A 59 -7.78 -26.04 4.94
N ILE A 60 -8.84 -25.88 4.15
CA ILE A 60 -8.88 -26.42 2.77
C ILE A 60 -7.78 -25.79 1.91
N ALA A 61 -7.54 -24.48 2.04
CA ALA A 61 -6.47 -23.78 1.33
C ALA A 61 -5.09 -24.34 1.70
N GLN A 62 -4.82 -24.60 2.98
CA GLN A 62 -3.56 -25.20 3.42
C GLN A 62 -3.36 -26.59 2.85
N ILE A 63 -4.39 -27.45 2.84
CA ILE A 63 -4.30 -28.77 2.20
C ILE A 63 -3.96 -28.64 0.71
N ARG A 64 -4.63 -27.75 -0.01
CA ARG A 64 -4.34 -27.51 -1.44
C ARG A 64 -2.92 -27.02 -1.67
N LEU A 65 -2.41 -26.14 -0.80
CA LEU A 65 -1.02 -25.66 -0.87
C LEU A 65 -0.02 -26.81 -0.67
N ILE A 66 -0.31 -27.76 0.26
CA ILE A 66 0.53 -28.95 0.46
C ILE A 66 0.61 -29.77 -0.85
N PHE A 67 -0.54 -30.08 -1.45
CA PHE A 67 -0.57 -30.84 -2.70
C PHE A 67 0.15 -30.12 -3.83
N GLN A 68 -0.11 -28.81 -4.02
CA GLN A 68 0.59 -28.02 -5.05
C GLN A 68 2.11 -28.03 -4.83
N TYR A 69 2.54 -27.78 -3.60
CA TYR A 69 3.97 -27.72 -3.30
C TYR A 69 4.68 -29.05 -3.55
N ILE A 70 4.10 -30.16 -3.14
CA ILE A 70 4.73 -31.48 -3.25
C ILE A 70 4.70 -32.02 -4.70
N PHE A 71 3.58 -31.87 -5.42
CA PHE A 71 3.36 -32.52 -6.68
C PHE A 71 3.47 -31.63 -7.92
N VAL A 72 3.39 -30.31 -7.76
CA VAL A 72 3.36 -29.37 -8.90
C VAL A 72 4.56 -28.43 -8.94
N ILE A 73 5.08 -28.00 -7.78
CA ILE A 73 6.15 -27.00 -7.76
C ILE A 73 7.51 -27.65 -8.03
N PRO A 74 8.26 -27.20 -9.08
CA PRO A 74 9.59 -27.72 -9.37
C PRO A 74 10.61 -27.36 -8.28
N LYS A 75 11.83 -27.94 -8.40
CA LYS A 75 12.96 -27.61 -7.52
C LYS A 75 13.22 -26.09 -7.55
N HIS A 76 13.32 -25.48 -6.40
CA HIS A 76 13.57 -24.06 -6.20
C HIS A 76 14.57 -23.85 -5.07
N ASP A 77 15.09 -22.63 -4.97
CA ASP A 77 16.17 -22.28 -4.03
C ASP A 77 15.59 -21.54 -2.80
N ILE A 78 14.57 -20.70 -3.01
CA ILE A 78 14.00 -19.79 -2.02
C ILE A 78 12.47 -19.93 -2.02
N ILE A 79 11.88 -19.85 -0.82
CA ILE A 79 10.42 -19.71 -0.65
C ILE A 79 10.15 -18.26 -0.20
N ILE A 80 9.30 -17.54 -0.94
CA ILE A 80 8.82 -16.22 -0.54
C ILE A 80 7.34 -16.34 -0.16
N VAL A 81 7.00 -16.02 1.09
CA VAL A 81 5.61 -15.96 1.52
C VAL A 81 5.08 -14.55 1.29
N GLY A 82 4.06 -14.44 0.41
CA GLY A 82 3.47 -13.17 -0.01
C GLY A 82 2.53 -12.54 1.04
N TYR A 83 2.21 -11.26 0.86
CA TYR A 83 1.23 -10.53 1.66
C TYR A 83 -0.21 -11.05 1.37
N ILE A 84 -0.97 -11.48 2.32
CA ILE A 84 -1.02 -11.44 3.81
C ILE A 84 -0.57 -12.81 4.43
N GLY A 85 0.53 -13.34 4.17
CA GLY A 85 0.89 -14.74 4.44
C GLY A 85 1.25 -15.10 5.89
N HIS A 86 0.81 -14.38 6.93
CA HIS A 86 1.19 -14.70 8.33
C HIS A 86 0.89 -16.13 8.74
N LEU A 87 -0.28 -16.64 8.38
CA LEU A 87 -0.67 -18.04 8.68
C LEU A 87 0.02 -19.05 7.75
N ASP A 88 0.37 -18.64 6.53
CA ASP A 88 1.06 -19.47 5.56
C ASP A 88 2.52 -19.72 5.96
N MET A 89 3.11 -18.83 6.78
CA MET A 89 4.48 -18.95 7.27
C MET A 89 4.74 -20.26 8.02
N TYR A 90 3.75 -20.78 8.77
CA TYR A 90 3.91 -22.02 9.51
C TYR A 90 4.12 -23.22 8.57
N LEU A 91 3.30 -23.32 7.52
CA LEU A 91 3.45 -24.38 6.52
C LEU A 91 4.73 -24.18 5.68
N ALA A 92 5.01 -22.94 5.27
CA ALA A 92 6.22 -22.60 4.53
C ALA A 92 7.50 -22.94 5.32
N LYS A 93 7.50 -22.73 6.65
CA LYS A 93 8.64 -23.11 7.52
C LYS A 93 8.90 -24.61 7.52
N ILE A 94 7.84 -25.44 7.54
CA ILE A 94 7.97 -26.90 7.45
C ILE A 94 8.64 -27.26 6.10
N PHE A 95 8.15 -26.73 4.99
CA PHE A 95 8.73 -27.00 3.68
C PHE A 95 10.17 -26.48 3.52
N ALA A 96 10.45 -25.30 4.06
CA ALA A 96 11.80 -24.73 4.04
C ALA A 96 12.79 -25.58 4.83
N TYR A 97 12.38 -26.06 6.01
CA TYR A 97 13.20 -26.90 6.88
C TYR A 97 13.55 -28.25 6.22
N PHE A 98 12.56 -29.00 5.77
CA PHE A 98 12.80 -30.31 5.13
C PHE A 98 13.46 -30.19 3.76
N GLY A 99 13.12 -29.13 3.01
CA GLY A 99 13.71 -28.85 1.70
C GLY A 99 15.09 -28.17 1.77
N ARG A 100 15.57 -27.80 2.96
CA ARG A 100 16.78 -26.97 3.16
C ARG A 100 16.76 -25.70 2.30
N LYS A 101 15.62 -24.98 2.31
CA LYS A 101 15.39 -23.75 1.54
C LYS A 101 15.48 -22.54 2.42
N LYS A 102 15.86 -21.41 1.85
CA LYS A 102 15.73 -20.10 2.50
C LYS A 102 14.28 -19.65 2.49
N LEU A 103 13.83 -19.09 3.58
CA LEU A 103 12.45 -18.62 3.78
C LEU A 103 12.43 -17.10 3.94
N VAL A 104 11.76 -16.42 3.03
CA VAL A 104 11.59 -14.97 3.03
C VAL A 104 10.12 -14.65 3.33
N PHE A 105 9.90 -13.76 4.28
CA PHE A 105 8.57 -13.28 4.62
C PHE A 105 8.36 -11.85 4.11
N ASN A 106 7.26 -11.64 3.39
CA ASN A 106 6.89 -10.33 2.83
C ASN A 106 5.55 -9.86 3.42
N PRO A 107 5.49 -9.50 4.73
CA PRO A 107 4.23 -9.12 5.40
C PRO A 107 3.68 -7.78 4.94
N LEU A 108 4.52 -6.85 4.49
CA LEU A 108 4.23 -5.44 4.19
C LEU A 108 3.74 -4.65 5.42
N ILE A 109 2.82 -5.21 6.20
CA ILE A 109 2.20 -4.59 7.37
C ILE A 109 2.14 -5.55 8.56
N SER A 110 2.03 -5.00 9.76
CA SER A 110 1.66 -5.76 10.97
C SER A 110 0.14 -5.94 11.03
N LEU A 111 -0.32 -7.13 11.35
CA LEU A 111 -1.74 -7.42 11.62
C LEU A 111 -2.21 -6.67 12.86
N TYR A 112 -1.42 -6.72 13.94
CA TYR A 112 -1.71 -6.00 15.18
C TYR A 112 -1.89 -4.50 14.92
N ASP A 113 -0.91 -3.86 14.28
CA ASP A 113 -0.97 -2.43 13.97
C ASP A 113 -2.16 -2.08 13.05
N THR A 114 -2.51 -2.97 12.12
CA THR A 114 -3.61 -2.73 11.18
C THR A 114 -4.98 -2.86 11.82
N VAL A 115 -5.19 -3.95 12.57
CA VAL A 115 -6.52 -4.33 13.10
C VAL A 115 -6.82 -3.60 14.41
N ILE A 116 -5.81 -3.44 15.24
CA ILE A 116 -5.95 -2.86 16.58
C ILE A 116 -5.66 -1.36 16.56
N SER A 117 -4.44 -0.96 16.18
CA SER A 117 -4.00 0.43 16.32
C SER A 117 -4.64 1.36 15.29
N ALA A 118 -4.69 0.96 14.02
CA ALA A 118 -5.15 1.83 12.95
C ALA A 118 -6.66 1.80 12.70
N ARG A 119 -7.34 0.69 12.95
CA ARG A 119 -8.79 0.53 12.74
C ARG A 119 -9.62 0.49 14.00
N GLY A 120 -9.00 0.19 15.15
CA GLY A 120 -9.68 0.15 16.45
C GLY A 120 -10.77 -0.91 16.56
N TYR A 121 -10.67 -2.03 15.80
CA TYR A 121 -11.70 -3.07 15.83
C TYR A 121 -11.78 -3.81 17.17
N PHE A 122 -10.69 -3.85 17.92
CA PHE A 122 -10.62 -4.50 19.24
C PHE A 122 -9.77 -3.68 20.19
N SER A 123 -10.02 -3.80 21.48
CA SER A 123 -9.17 -3.19 22.52
C SER A 123 -7.75 -3.77 22.48
N GLN A 124 -6.76 -2.93 22.79
CA GLN A 124 -5.35 -3.33 22.86
C GLN A 124 -5.08 -4.43 23.92
N SER A 125 -5.89 -4.48 24.98
CA SER A 125 -5.83 -5.51 26.03
C SER A 125 -6.58 -6.79 25.70
N SER A 126 -7.26 -6.88 24.54
CA SER A 126 -8.04 -8.06 24.18
C SER A 126 -7.16 -9.26 23.84
N LEU A 127 -7.68 -10.49 24.06
CA LEU A 127 -7.01 -11.72 23.62
C LEU A 127 -6.72 -11.73 22.11
N LYS A 128 -7.60 -11.12 21.31
CA LYS A 128 -7.40 -10.98 19.86
C LYS A 128 -6.20 -10.10 19.53
N ALA A 129 -5.99 -9.02 20.28
CA ALA A 129 -4.83 -8.15 20.10
C ALA A 129 -3.53 -8.89 20.43
N HIS A 130 -3.48 -9.63 21.52
CA HIS A 130 -2.34 -10.48 21.88
C HIS A 130 -2.06 -11.57 20.83
N PHE A 131 -3.11 -12.19 20.31
CA PHE A 131 -2.99 -13.18 19.25
C PHE A 131 -2.45 -12.58 17.94
N MET A 132 -2.92 -11.41 17.52
CA MET A 132 -2.38 -10.73 16.34
C MET A 132 -0.90 -10.37 16.50
N ARG A 133 -0.52 -9.86 17.70
CA ARG A 133 0.88 -9.60 18.03
C ARG A 133 1.73 -10.87 18.01
N PHE A 134 1.20 -11.97 18.54
CA PHE A 134 1.86 -13.28 18.47
C PHE A 134 2.06 -13.74 17.02
N LEU A 135 1.05 -13.62 16.15
CA LEU A 135 1.16 -13.98 14.74
C LEU A 135 2.22 -13.15 14.01
N ASP A 136 2.24 -11.83 14.21
CA ASP A 136 3.27 -10.95 13.62
C ASP A 136 4.68 -11.41 14.05
N ARG A 137 4.87 -11.63 15.36
CA ARG A 137 6.19 -12.02 15.91
C ARG A 137 6.62 -13.40 15.43
N SER A 138 5.77 -14.41 15.59
CA SER A 138 6.11 -15.79 15.22
C SER A 138 6.38 -15.95 13.74
N ALA A 139 5.59 -15.29 12.86
CA ALA A 139 5.84 -15.30 11.43
C ALA A 139 7.19 -14.69 11.06
N CYS A 140 7.55 -13.56 11.66
CA CYS A 140 8.86 -12.94 11.44
C CYS A 140 10.02 -13.82 11.97
N MET A 141 9.87 -14.43 13.14
CA MET A 141 10.90 -15.30 13.74
C MET A 141 11.17 -16.57 12.94
N MET A 142 10.21 -17.07 12.17
CA MET A 142 10.38 -18.24 11.30
C MET A 142 11.18 -17.95 10.02
N ALA A 143 11.26 -16.70 9.60
CA ALA A 143 11.91 -16.30 8.36
C ALA A 143 13.44 -16.14 8.51
N ASP A 144 14.18 -16.44 7.46
CA ASP A 144 15.61 -16.08 7.34
C ASP A 144 15.78 -14.59 7.01
N MET A 145 14.75 -13.99 6.37
CA MET A 145 14.71 -12.57 6.04
C MET A 145 13.25 -12.08 5.99
N VAL A 146 13.01 -10.84 6.44
CA VAL A 146 11.71 -10.17 6.38
C VAL A 146 11.81 -8.91 5.54
N LEU A 147 10.92 -8.75 4.55
CA LEU A 147 10.87 -7.59 3.65
C LEU A 147 9.80 -6.60 4.10
N LEU A 148 10.22 -5.38 4.42
CA LEU A 148 9.32 -4.27 4.75
C LEU A 148 9.56 -3.09 3.78
N ASP A 149 8.61 -2.14 3.73
CA ASP A 149 8.62 -1.05 2.75
C ASP A 149 9.43 0.17 3.18
N THR A 150 9.48 0.48 4.47
CA THR A 150 10.17 1.68 5.00
C THR A 150 11.08 1.35 6.18
N LYS A 151 12.09 2.19 6.43
CA LYS A 151 12.90 2.12 7.64
C LYS A 151 12.07 2.37 8.89
N SER A 152 11.11 3.30 8.81
CA SER A 152 10.19 3.60 9.89
C SER A 152 9.36 2.37 10.27
N GLN A 153 8.93 1.56 9.29
CA GLN A 153 8.22 0.31 9.54
C GLN A 153 9.15 -0.76 10.14
N ILE A 154 10.39 -0.85 9.66
CA ILE A 154 11.42 -1.74 10.24
C ILE A 154 11.67 -1.39 11.71
N GLN A 155 11.78 -0.09 12.06
CA GLN A 155 11.95 0.34 13.44
C GLN A 155 10.77 -0.12 14.32
N TYR A 156 9.54 0.07 13.85
CA TYR A 156 8.36 -0.42 14.56
C TYR A 156 8.41 -1.95 14.80
N PHE A 157 8.75 -2.75 13.79
CA PHE A 157 8.88 -4.21 13.96
C PHE A 157 10.00 -4.57 14.96
N LYS A 158 11.13 -3.87 14.91
CA LYS A 158 12.26 -4.12 15.83
C LYS A 158 11.91 -3.79 17.28
N TYR A 159 11.35 -2.60 17.54
CA TYR A 159 11.23 -2.09 18.90
C TYR A 159 9.84 -2.33 19.50
N ASP A 160 8.76 -2.08 18.76
CA ASP A 160 7.40 -2.26 19.29
C ASP A 160 6.94 -3.72 19.27
N LEU A 161 7.42 -4.51 18.29
CA LEU A 161 7.17 -5.96 18.23
C LEU A 161 8.32 -6.80 18.81
N ASP A 162 9.39 -6.18 19.31
CA ASP A 162 10.49 -6.86 20.00
C ASP A 162 11.18 -7.93 19.12
N LEU A 163 11.60 -7.49 17.92
CA LEU A 163 12.18 -8.35 16.87
C LEU A 163 13.58 -7.84 16.42
N GLN A 164 14.41 -7.33 17.35
CA GLN A 164 15.69 -6.69 17.05
C GLN A 164 16.69 -7.61 16.32
N LYS A 165 16.61 -8.93 16.55
CA LYS A 165 17.52 -9.93 15.99
C LYS A 165 17.16 -10.40 14.58
N ILE A 166 16.00 -9.98 14.05
CA ILE A 166 15.52 -10.42 12.75
C ILE A 166 16.24 -9.65 11.63
N ASN A 167 16.58 -10.36 10.57
CA ASN A 167 17.16 -9.79 9.35
C ASN A 167 16.06 -9.10 8.54
N PHE A 168 15.88 -7.80 8.77
CA PHE A 168 14.96 -6.96 7.99
C PHE A 168 15.67 -6.33 6.81
N GLN A 169 15.06 -6.41 5.63
CA GLN A 169 15.48 -5.69 4.44
C GLN A 169 14.39 -4.76 3.96
N ARG A 170 14.79 -3.56 3.53
CA ARG A 170 13.86 -2.58 3.00
C ARG A 170 13.71 -2.72 1.49
N LEU A 171 12.47 -2.80 1.03
CA LEU A 171 12.14 -2.71 -0.38
C LEU A 171 10.81 -1.97 -0.54
N PHE A 172 10.79 -0.87 -1.28
CA PHE A 172 9.58 -0.06 -1.49
C PHE A 172 8.52 -0.83 -2.29
N VAL A 173 7.26 -0.35 -2.24
CA VAL A 173 6.15 -1.01 -2.95
C VAL A 173 6.18 -0.70 -4.44
N GLY A 174 6.34 0.57 -4.82
CA GLY A 174 6.25 1.03 -6.19
C GLY A 174 4.81 1.07 -6.74
N ALA A 175 4.71 1.19 -8.05
CA ALA A 175 3.46 1.05 -8.80
C ALA A 175 3.66 0.13 -10.01
N ASP A 176 2.56 -0.45 -10.48
CA ASP A 176 2.52 -1.24 -11.71
C ASP A 176 2.54 -0.30 -12.91
N ASP A 177 3.71 -0.07 -13.51
CA ASP A 177 3.91 0.86 -14.62
C ASP A 177 3.42 0.32 -15.98
N GLU A 178 2.89 -0.89 -16.02
CA GLU A 178 2.08 -1.40 -17.12
C GLU A 178 0.61 -0.91 -17.04
N VAL A 179 0.16 -0.53 -15.84
CA VAL A 179 -1.19 -0.01 -15.57
C VAL A 179 -1.19 1.51 -15.37
N PHE A 180 -0.20 2.02 -14.62
CA PHE A 180 -0.06 3.44 -14.29
C PHE A 180 1.04 4.08 -15.14
N TYR A 181 0.64 4.90 -16.09
CA TYR A 181 1.52 5.62 -17.02
C TYR A 181 0.92 6.99 -17.34
N PRO A 182 1.72 7.95 -17.79
CA PRO A 182 1.21 9.26 -18.18
C PRO A 182 0.14 9.15 -19.25
N VAL A 183 -0.97 9.87 -19.07
CA VAL A 183 -2.10 9.90 -20.01
C VAL A 183 -2.44 11.36 -20.29
N ASP A 184 -2.48 11.71 -21.56
CA ASP A 184 -2.97 13.03 -21.98
C ASP A 184 -4.48 13.07 -21.82
N SER A 185 -4.94 13.86 -20.85
CA SER A 185 -6.35 14.15 -20.67
C SER A 185 -6.58 15.65 -20.75
N LYS A 186 -7.45 16.05 -21.68
CA LYS A 186 -7.87 17.45 -21.78
C LYS A 186 -8.78 17.77 -20.59
N GLN A 187 -8.38 18.73 -19.78
CA GLN A 187 -9.22 19.33 -18.74
C GLN A 187 -9.86 20.61 -19.27
N PRO A 188 -11.04 21.01 -18.75
CA PRO A 188 -11.52 22.37 -18.92
C PRO A 188 -10.46 23.35 -18.37
N GLU A 189 -10.05 24.31 -19.17
CA GLU A 189 -8.97 25.26 -18.83
C GLU A 189 -9.21 26.09 -17.56
N ASP A 190 -10.48 26.22 -17.15
CA ASP A 190 -10.90 27.08 -16.03
C ASP A 190 -11.05 26.38 -14.68
N THR A 191 -10.75 25.08 -14.58
CA THR A 191 -10.92 24.33 -13.32
C THR A 191 -9.65 23.62 -12.87
N PHE A 192 -9.37 23.70 -11.56
CA PHE A 192 -8.29 22.97 -10.89
C PHE A 192 -8.86 21.77 -10.14
N ASN A 193 -8.69 20.58 -10.67
CA ASN A 193 -9.27 19.35 -10.13
C ASN A 193 -8.31 18.67 -9.14
N VAL A 194 -8.71 18.64 -7.86
CA VAL A 194 -7.99 17.98 -6.77
C VAL A 194 -8.60 16.61 -6.56
N MET A 195 -7.85 15.55 -6.81
CA MET A 195 -8.35 14.18 -6.72
C MET A 195 -7.80 13.44 -5.50
N PHE A 196 -8.70 12.78 -4.77
CA PHE A 196 -8.35 11.74 -3.79
C PHE A 196 -8.98 10.42 -4.24
N PHE A 197 -8.25 9.30 -4.09
CA PHE A 197 -8.80 7.97 -4.32
C PHE A 197 -8.32 6.98 -3.27
N GLY A 198 -9.18 6.03 -2.89
CA GLY A 198 -8.87 4.98 -1.94
C GLY A 198 -9.93 4.79 -0.85
N LYS A 199 -9.69 3.86 0.08
CA LYS A 199 -10.67 3.57 1.14
C LYS A 199 -10.88 4.77 2.06
N PHE A 200 -12.12 5.05 2.42
CA PHE A 200 -12.46 6.08 3.41
C PHE A 200 -12.28 5.50 4.82
N ILE A 201 -11.05 5.57 5.33
CA ILE A 201 -10.62 5.07 6.63
C ILE A 201 -9.83 6.15 7.39
N PRO A 202 -9.74 6.10 8.73
CA PRO A 202 -9.04 7.12 9.53
C PRO A 202 -7.59 7.34 9.11
N LEU A 203 -6.87 6.28 8.72
CA LEU A 203 -5.49 6.35 8.22
C LEU A 203 -5.31 7.37 7.09
N HIS A 204 -6.32 7.53 6.24
CA HIS A 204 -6.24 8.41 5.08
C HIS A 204 -6.49 9.88 5.41
N GLY A 205 -7.09 10.18 6.57
CA GLY A 205 -7.37 11.57 6.98
C GLY A 205 -8.40 12.28 6.11
N ILE A 206 -9.38 11.53 5.56
CA ILE A 206 -10.40 12.05 4.63
C ILE A 206 -11.20 13.21 5.25
N ARG A 207 -11.46 13.19 6.57
CA ARG A 207 -12.12 14.32 7.28
C ARG A 207 -11.38 15.63 7.07
N LYS A 208 -10.05 15.62 7.13
CA LYS A 208 -9.21 16.81 6.93
C LYS A 208 -9.27 17.32 5.50
N ILE A 209 -9.42 16.41 4.53
CA ILE A 209 -9.61 16.76 3.12
C ILE A 209 -10.96 17.49 2.95
N ILE A 210 -12.03 17.00 3.58
CA ILE A 210 -13.35 17.69 3.56
C ILE A 210 -13.27 19.08 4.18
N GLU A 211 -12.63 19.22 5.35
CA GLU A 211 -12.47 20.53 5.98
C GLU A 211 -11.58 21.47 5.14
N ALA A 212 -10.55 20.97 4.47
CA ALA A 212 -9.75 21.76 3.53
C ALA A 212 -10.60 22.20 2.31
N ALA A 213 -11.46 21.33 1.78
CA ALA A 213 -12.38 21.67 0.70
C ALA A 213 -13.44 22.72 1.16
N ASN A 214 -13.88 22.64 2.42
CA ASN A 214 -14.77 23.66 3.01
C ASN A 214 -14.09 25.03 3.11
N ILE A 215 -12.82 25.09 3.52
CA ILE A 215 -12.04 26.35 3.53
C ILE A 215 -11.94 26.92 2.12
N LEU A 216 -11.84 26.07 1.10
CA LEU A 216 -11.70 26.46 -0.31
C LEU A 216 -13.03 26.61 -1.05
N ARG A 217 -14.20 26.48 -0.39
CA ARG A 217 -15.52 26.47 -1.05
C ARG A 217 -15.84 27.71 -1.89
N HIS A 218 -15.28 28.87 -1.52
CA HIS A 218 -15.45 30.13 -2.25
C HIS A 218 -14.52 30.28 -3.47
N LYS A 219 -13.59 29.35 -3.66
CA LYS A 219 -12.73 29.28 -4.85
C LYS A 219 -13.43 28.43 -5.90
N ILE A 220 -14.26 29.07 -6.74
CA ILE A 220 -15.19 28.40 -7.68
C ILE A 220 -14.49 27.49 -8.68
N ASP A 221 -13.23 27.77 -8.97
CA ASP A 221 -12.38 27.05 -9.88
C ASP A 221 -11.67 25.84 -9.24
N ILE A 222 -11.66 25.67 -7.90
CA ILE A 222 -11.08 24.49 -7.25
C ILE A 222 -12.20 23.45 -6.99
N LYS A 223 -12.09 22.31 -7.66
CA LYS A 223 -13.02 21.19 -7.52
C LYS A 223 -12.33 19.98 -6.94
N PHE A 224 -13.06 19.25 -6.10
CA PHE A 224 -12.57 18.02 -5.48
C PHE A 224 -13.30 16.81 -6.06
N THR A 225 -12.54 15.81 -6.52
CA THR A 225 -13.08 14.50 -6.91
C THR A 225 -12.59 13.46 -5.91
N LEU A 226 -13.50 12.94 -5.10
CA LEU A 226 -13.18 11.97 -4.04
C LEU A 226 -13.74 10.59 -4.44
N VAL A 227 -12.82 9.67 -4.72
CA VAL A 227 -13.16 8.31 -5.18
C VAL A 227 -12.91 7.32 -4.05
N GLY A 228 -13.96 6.65 -3.57
CA GLY A 228 -13.78 5.61 -2.58
C GLY A 228 -14.99 5.28 -1.72
N MET A 229 -14.86 4.11 -1.10
CA MET A 229 -15.78 3.55 -0.13
C MET A 229 -15.02 3.17 1.15
N GLY A 230 -15.71 2.92 2.25
CA GLY A 230 -15.10 2.48 3.50
C GLY A 230 -15.88 2.88 4.73
N GLN A 231 -15.32 2.59 5.91
CA GLN A 231 -16.02 2.77 7.21
C GLN A 231 -16.48 4.22 7.49
N LEU A 232 -15.82 5.21 6.85
CA LEU A 232 -16.19 6.63 7.05
C LEU A 232 -17.12 7.17 5.96
N ARG A 233 -17.59 6.35 4.99
CA ARG A 233 -18.36 6.83 3.84
C ARG A 233 -19.60 7.62 4.25
N TYR A 234 -20.42 7.05 5.11
CA TYR A 234 -21.64 7.69 5.59
C TYR A 234 -21.38 9.02 6.32
N GLU A 235 -20.38 9.03 7.20
CA GLU A 235 -19.97 10.24 7.91
C GLU A 235 -19.51 11.36 6.97
N ILE A 236 -18.74 11.00 5.94
CA ILE A 236 -18.24 11.95 4.94
C ILE A 236 -19.38 12.53 4.10
N GLU A 237 -20.32 11.71 3.65
CA GLU A 237 -21.51 12.17 2.94
C GLU A 237 -22.35 13.13 3.78
N HIS A 238 -22.60 12.75 5.04
CA HIS A 238 -23.34 13.60 5.97
C HIS A 238 -22.63 14.95 6.17
N ARG A 239 -21.32 14.94 6.35
CA ARG A 239 -20.53 16.17 6.55
C ARG A 239 -20.53 17.08 5.32
N ILE A 240 -20.45 16.53 4.11
CA ILE A 240 -20.54 17.29 2.85
C ILE A 240 -21.90 17.97 2.73
N ASN A 241 -22.99 17.26 3.03
CA ASN A 241 -24.36 17.77 2.97
C ASN A 241 -24.59 18.84 4.05
N GLU A 242 -24.14 18.62 5.29
CA GLU A 242 -24.23 19.57 6.40
C GLU A 242 -23.56 20.91 6.07
N LEU A 243 -22.41 20.88 5.42
CA LEU A 243 -21.64 22.05 5.02
C LEU A 243 -22.07 22.64 3.67
N ASN A 244 -23.00 22.01 2.96
CA ASN A 244 -23.44 22.38 1.61
C ASN A 244 -22.26 22.57 0.64
N LEU A 245 -21.36 21.57 0.55
CA LEU A 245 -20.15 21.67 -0.28
C LEU A 245 -20.43 21.28 -1.73
N GLU A 246 -20.65 22.26 -2.59
CA GLU A 246 -20.86 22.08 -4.04
C GLU A 246 -19.56 21.87 -4.83
N ASN A 247 -18.41 22.10 -4.20
CA ASN A 247 -17.10 21.92 -4.81
C ASN A 247 -16.57 20.49 -4.70
N ILE A 248 -17.35 19.54 -4.15
CA ILE A 248 -16.95 18.13 -3.98
C ILE A 248 -17.84 17.20 -4.81
N LYS A 249 -17.21 16.36 -5.62
CA LYS A 249 -17.85 15.23 -6.30
C LYS A 249 -17.40 13.92 -5.64
N LEU A 250 -18.38 13.15 -5.12
CA LEU A 250 -18.14 11.80 -4.60
C LEU A 250 -18.36 10.75 -5.67
N ILE A 251 -17.45 9.78 -5.78
CA ILE A 251 -17.54 8.61 -6.66
C ILE A 251 -17.24 7.39 -5.81
N ASP A 252 -18.11 6.37 -5.86
CA ASP A 252 -17.98 5.20 -4.99
C ASP A 252 -16.80 4.32 -5.35
N TRP A 253 -16.66 3.99 -6.62
CA TRP A 253 -15.61 3.09 -7.09
C TRP A 253 -15.32 3.31 -8.58
N ILE A 254 -14.06 3.12 -8.94
CA ILE A 254 -13.60 3.13 -10.33
C ILE A 254 -12.82 1.82 -10.57
N PRO A 255 -13.08 1.11 -11.68
CA PRO A 255 -12.28 -0.05 -12.07
C PRO A 255 -10.79 0.28 -12.12
N TYR A 256 -9.95 -0.63 -11.61
CA TYR A 256 -8.51 -0.41 -11.49
C TYR A 256 -7.83 -0.02 -12.81
N ASN A 257 -8.29 -0.60 -13.93
CA ASN A 257 -7.83 -0.29 -15.29
C ASN A 257 -8.30 1.09 -15.82
N GLN A 258 -9.32 1.70 -15.21
CA GLN A 258 -9.82 3.04 -15.55
C GLN A 258 -9.26 4.12 -14.62
N LEU A 259 -8.63 3.72 -13.52
CA LEU A 259 -8.12 4.66 -12.52
C LEU A 259 -7.04 5.57 -13.11
N THR A 260 -6.18 5.05 -13.97
CA THR A 260 -5.13 5.82 -14.64
C THR A 260 -5.69 6.96 -15.47
N ILE A 261 -6.75 6.70 -16.26
CA ILE A 261 -7.43 7.74 -17.05
C ILE A 261 -8.01 8.81 -16.11
N LYS A 262 -8.67 8.37 -15.02
CA LYS A 262 -9.24 9.30 -14.05
C LYS A 262 -8.19 10.11 -13.30
N MET A 263 -7.04 9.53 -13.01
CA MET A 263 -5.89 10.26 -12.46
C MET A 263 -5.32 11.27 -13.46
N GLY A 264 -5.35 10.94 -14.77
CA GLY A 264 -4.97 11.85 -15.84
C GLY A 264 -5.79 13.14 -15.84
N GLU A 265 -7.08 13.08 -15.44
CA GLU A 265 -7.97 14.25 -15.32
C GLU A 265 -7.69 15.13 -14.09
N ALA A 266 -6.79 14.76 -13.18
CA ALA A 266 -6.48 15.54 -12.00
C ALA A 266 -5.31 16.52 -12.26
N ASP A 267 -5.40 17.72 -11.69
CA ASP A 267 -4.31 18.68 -11.62
C ASP A 267 -3.44 18.45 -10.38
N LEU A 268 -4.03 17.85 -9.34
CA LEU A 268 -3.37 17.50 -8.10
C LEU A 268 -3.98 16.24 -7.50
N ILE A 269 -3.13 15.28 -7.13
CA ILE A 269 -3.54 14.09 -6.39
C ILE A 269 -3.26 14.30 -4.90
N LEU A 270 -4.17 13.83 -4.04
CA LEU A 270 -3.99 13.85 -2.59
C LEU A 270 -3.54 12.49 -2.07
N GLY A 271 -2.51 12.49 -1.24
CA GLY A 271 -2.00 11.35 -0.49
C GLY A 271 -2.85 11.00 0.72
N ILE A 272 -2.20 10.90 1.89
CA ILE A 272 -2.88 10.66 3.17
C ILE A 272 -2.51 11.74 4.19
N PHE A 273 -3.47 12.03 5.10
CA PHE A 273 -3.35 13.06 6.14
C PHE A 273 -3.80 12.55 7.51
N GLY A 274 -3.75 11.23 7.74
CA GLY A 274 -4.08 10.65 9.04
C GLY A 274 -3.04 10.97 10.11
N ASP A 275 -3.47 10.99 11.39
CA ASP A 275 -2.61 11.32 12.54
C ASP A 275 -1.98 10.11 13.20
N SER A 276 -2.41 8.89 12.84
CA SER A 276 -1.92 7.67 13.48
C SER A 276 -0.43 7.47 13.25
N ASP A 277 0.26 6.86 14.20
CA ASP A 277 1.68 6.52 14.04
C ASP A 277 1.91 5.62 12.83
N LYS A 278 0.94 4.79 12.47
CA LYS A 278 0.97 4.03 11.22
C LYS A 278 1.04 4.94 9.99
N ALA A 279 0.26 6.03 9.94
CA ALA A 279 0.30 6.97 8.83
C ALA A 279 1.68 7.61 8.64
N LYS A 280 2.43 7.79 9.74
CA LYS A 280 3.79 8.34 9.71
C LYS A 280 4.84 7.34 9.21
N ARG A 281 4.55 6.02 9.29
CA ARG A 281 5.49 4.93 8.97
C ARG A 281 5.35 4.36 7.57
N VAL A 282 4.27 4.66 6.85
CA VAL A 282 3.97 4.06 5.54
C VAL A 282 4.00 5.09 4.42
N ILE A 283 4.40 4.65 3.23
CA ILE A 283 4.19 5.40 1.99
C ILE A 283 2.98 4.76 1.29
N PRO A 284 1.84 5.46 1.17
CA PRO A 284 0.65 4.85 0.57
C PRO A 284 0.83 4.60 -0.93
N ASN A 285 0.23 3.52 -1.44
CA ASN A 285 0.35 3.13 -2.86
C ASN A 285 0.00 4.26 -3.83
N LYS A 286 -0.94 5.13 -3.47
CA LYS A 286 -1.33 6.28 -4.31
C LYS A 286 -0.19 7.28 -4.55
N VAL A 287 0.82 7.34 -3.69
CA VAL A 287 2.02 8.16 -3.93
C VAL A 287 2.78 7.59 -5.12
N PHE A 288 3.07 6.31 -5.11
CA PHE A 288 3.77 5.65 -6.21
C PHE A 288 2.98 5.72 -7.51
N GLN A 289 1.64 5.55 -7.44
CA GLN A 289 0.75 5.61 -8.59
C GLN A 289 0.69 7.03 -9.18
N ALA A 290 0.64 8.07 -8.35
CA ALA A 290 0.67 9.47 -8.81
C ALA A 290 1.99 9.81 -9.50
N LEU A 291 3.12 9.37 -8.93
CA LEU A 291 4.43 9.53 -9.57
C LEU A 291 4.49 8.81 -10.93
N ALA A 292 3.93 7.59 -11.01
CA ALA A 292 3.92 6.79 -12.23
C ALA A 292 3.10 7.40 -13.37
N VAL A 293 2.02 8.15 -13.05
CA VAL A 293 1.18 8.83 -14.06
C VAL A 293 1.61 10.29 -14.29
N GLU A 294 2.78 10.69 -13.80
CA GLU A 294 3.31 12.04 -13.90
C GLU A 294 2.34 13.13 -13.41
N LYS A 295 1.67 12.87 -12.28
CA LYS A 295 0.79 13.85 -11.64
C LYS A 295 1.39 14.39 -10.35
N PRO A 296 1.27 15.68 -10.08
CA PRO A 296 1.71 16.26 -8.81
C PRO A 296 0.89 15.65 -7.67
N ILE A 297 1.55 15.34 -6.57
CA ILE A 297 0.90 14.78 -5.39
C ILE A 297 1.23 15.60 -4.15
N LEU A 298 0.22 15.86 -3.32
CA LEU A 298 0.33 16.49 -2.01
C LEU A 298 -0.04 15.47 -0.92
N THR A 299 0.83 15.27 0.05
CA THR A 299 0.59 14.36 1.18
C THR A 299 1.07 14.98 2.51
N ALA A 300 0.76 14.31 3.63
CA ALA A 300 1.31 14.73 4.92
C ALA A 300 2.85 14.61 4.94
N ASP A 301 3.49 15.54 5.62
CA ASP A 301 4.91 15.46 5.93
C ASP A 301 5.15 14.37 6.97
N THR A 302 5.80 13.28 6.57
CA THR A 302 6.05 12.13 7.44
C THR A 302 7.48 11.61 7.29
N PRO A 303 8.04 10.97 8.34
CA PRO A 303 9.35 10.32 8.23
C PRO A 303 9.44 9.35 7.07
N ALA A 304 8.40 8.54 6.83
CA ALA A 304 8.38 7.56 5.74
C ALA A 304 8.47 8.21 4.34
N ILE A 305 7.75 9.31 4.11
CA ILE A 305 7.82 10.05 2.83
C ILE A 305 9.25 10.60 2.62
N ARG A 306 9.84 11.18 3.66
CA ARG A 306 11.20 11.75 3.61
C ARG A 306 12.31 10.70 3.45
N GLU A 307 12.04 9.42 3.72
CA GLU A 307 12.99 8.34 3.44
C GLU A 307 13.24 8.13 1.94
N LEU A 308 12.29 8.51 1.09
CA LEU A 308 12.29 8.21 -0.33
C LEU A 308 12.29 9.46 -1.20
N LEU A 309 11.47 10.44 -0.87
CA LEU A 309 11.15 11.57 -1.74
C LEU A 309 11.64 12.89 -1.14
N ILE A 310 12.17 13.75 -2.00
CA ILE A 310 12.62 15.09 -1.62
C ILE A 310 11.44 16.05 -1.80
N PRO A 311 11.01 16.75 -0.72
CA PRO A 311 9.96 17.75 -0.77
C PRO A 311 10.26 18.86 -1.81
N ASP A 312 9.19 19.35 -2.45
CA ASP A 312 9.18 20.40 -3.48
C ASP A 312 10.09 20.12 -4.71
N ARG A 313 10.68 18.90 -4.75
CA ARG A 313 11.40 18.39 -5.93
C ARG A 313 10.69 17.20 -6.59
N HIS A 314 10.24 16.21 -5.78
CA HIS A 314 9.57 15.00 -6.26
C HIS A 314 8.09 14.95 -5.86
N ILE A 315 7.73 15.68 -4.79
CA ILE A 315 6.43 15.60 -4.13
C ILE A 315 6.17 16.88 -3.35
N PHE A 316 4.92 17.30 -3.23
CA PHE A 316 4.51 18.31 -2.29
C PHE A 316 4.13 17.67 -0.95
N ILE A 317 4.56 18.30 0.14
CA ILE A 317 4.20 17.88 1.50
C ILE A 317 3.66 19.05 2.31
N THR A 318 2.85 18.76 3.32
CA THR A 318 2.32 19.74 4.26
C THR A 318 2.00 19.11 5.61
N GLU A 319 1.86 19.92 6.65
CA GLU A 319 1.25 19.45 7.89
C GLU A 319 -0.16 18.91 7.65
N ALA A 320 -0.52 17.82 8.35
CA ALA A 320 -1.84 17.19 8.24
C ALA A 320 -2.94 18.01 8.98
N LYS A 321 -3.03 19.33 8.70
CA LYS A 321 -4.03 20.26 9.23
C LYS A 321 -4.86 20.82 8.08
N PRO A 322 -6.21 20.90 8.19
CA PRO A 322 -7.07 21.38 7.10
C PRO A 322 -6.64 22.71 6.48
N VAL A 323 -6.27 23.69 7.33
CA VAL A 323 -5.80 25.00 6.88
C VAL A 323 -4.52 24.86 6.06
N LYS A 324 -3.54 24.07 6.53
CA LYS A 324 -2.27 23.88 5.83
C LYS A 324 -2.44 23.12 4.52
N ILE A 325 -3.37 22.17 4.47
CA ILE A 325 -3.74 21.46 3.23
C ILE A 325 -4.33 22.45 2.23
N ALA A 326 -5.29 23.30 2.65
CA ALA A 326 -5.92 24.30 1.80
C ALA A 326 -4.91 25.33 1.28
N GLU A 327 -4.03 25.88 2.14
CA GLU A 327 -2.97 26.80 1.77
C GLU A 327 -2.04 26.19 0.71
N LYS A 328 -1.59 24.93 0.92
CA LYS A 328 -0.69 24.26 -0.02
C LYS A 328 -1.37 23.94 -1.37
N ILE A 329 -2.67 23.60 -1.37
CA ILE A 329 -3.45 23.43 -2.60
C ILE A 329 -3.50 24.74 -3.39
N GLN A 330 -3.80 25.87 -2.74
CA GLN A 330 -3.80 27.20 -3.41
C GLN A 330 -2.42 27.54 -3.96
N PHE A 331 -1.36 27.30 -3.19
CA PHE A 331 0.02 27.49 -3.65
C PHE A 331 0.31 26.70 -4.92
N ILE A 332 0.02 25.39 -4.91
CA ILE A 332 0.28 24.48 -6.04
C ILE A 332 -0.52 24.92 -7.27
N ARG A 333 -1.78 25.37 -7.08
CA ARG A 333 -2.62 25.90 -8.15
C ARG A 333 -2.00 27.15 -8.79
N SER A 334 -1.55 28.11 -7.98
CA SER A 334 -1.03 29.40 -8.45
C SER A 334 0.41 29.32 -9.01
N HIS A 335 1.13 28.22 -8.78
CA HIS A 335 2.52 28.05 -9.23
C HIS A 335 2.64 26.91 -10.25
N GLU A 336 2.01 27.11 -11.41
CA GLU A 336 1.91 26.08 -12.46
C GLU A 336 3.27 25.53 -12.89
N LYS A 337 4.24 26.40 -13.18
CA LYS A 337 5.60 25.99 -13.57
C LYS A 337 6.25 25.07 -12.54
N ASN A 338 6.17 25.44 -11.26
CA ASN A 338 6.71 24.62 -10.16
C ASN A 338 5.95 23.28 -10.07
N ARG A 339 4.61 23.31 -10.21
CA ARG A 339 3.76 22.10 -10.21
C ARG A 339 4.20 21.10 -11.29
N HIS A 340 4.43 21.58 -12.52
CA HIS A 340 4.89 20.74 -13.63
C HIS A 340 6.31 20.21 -13.39
N GLU A 341 7.21 21.03 -12.88
CA GLU A 341 8.59 20.61 -12.58
C GLU A 341 8.63 19.52 -11.52
N VAL A 342 7.91 19.67 -10.42
CA VAL A 342 7.82 18.66 -9.34
C VAL A 342 7.22 17.37 -9.86
N SER A 343 6.17 17.44 -10.66
CA SER A 343 5.52 16.29 -11.30
C SER A 343 6.51 15.52 -12.19
N LYS A 344 7.20 16.21 -13.09
CA LYS A 344 8.18 15.63 -14.00
C LYS A 344 9.36 14.99 -13.26
N ASN A 345 9.90 15.69 -12.26
CA ASN A 345 10.98 15.16 -11.43
C ASN A 345 10.54 13.90 -10.65
N GLY A 346 9.30 13.92 -10.13
CA GLY A 346 8.70 12.77 -9.45
C GLY A 346 8.56 11.56 -10.37
N PHE A 347 8.10 11.76 -11.61
CA PHE A 347 8.00 10.71 -12.62
C PHE A 347 9.37 10.14 -13.01
N HIS A 348 10.37 10.99 -13.28
CA HIS A 348 11.73 10.52 -13.56
C HIS A 348 12.29 9.67 -12.41
N PHE A 349 12.13 10.16 -11.19
CA PHE A 349 12.53 9.39 -10.00
C PHE A 349 11.81 8.04 -9.91
N PHE A 350 10.50 8.01 -10.20
CA PHE A 350 9.74 6.77 -10.26
C PHE A 350 10.32 5.78 -11.29
N LYS A 351 10.57 6.23 -12.50
CA LYS A 351 11.13 5.37 -13.57
C LYS A 351 12.48 4.78 -13.18
N GLU A 352 13.35 5.57 -12.56
CA GLU A 352 14.69 5.13 -12.16
C GLU A 352 14.73 4.21 -10.93
N LYS A 353 13.79 4.39 -9.98
CA LYS A 353 13.90 3.75 -8.65
C LYS A 353 12.73 2.87 -8.26
N LEU A 354 11.55 3.03 -8.86
CA LEU A 354 10.30 2.48 -8.34
C LEU A 354 9.47 1.72 -9.39
N SER A 355 9.97 1.63 -10.64
CA SER A 355 9.36 0.83 -11.70
C SER A 355 9.41 -0.67 -11.38
N ILE A 356 8.53 -1.45 -11.99
CA ILE A 356 8.49 -2.92 -11.82
C ILE A 356 9.87 -3.53 -12.05
N ASN A 357 10.53 -3.14 -13.15
CA ASN A 357 11.84 -3.68 -13.51
C ASN A 357 12.90 -3.36 -12.44
N LYS A 358 12.96 -2.12 -11.97
CA LYS A 358 13.94 -1.68 -10.97
C LYS A 358 13.73 -2.37 -9.61
N LEU A 359 12.48 -2.43 -9.14
CA LEU A 359 12.16 -3.12 -7.89
C LEU A 359 12.40 -4.62 -7.98
N GLY A 360 12.18 -5.22 -9.15
CA GLY A 360 12.53 -6.61 -9.41
C GLY A 360 14.03 -6.87 -9.34
N ALA A 361 14.84 -5.97 -9.91
CA ALA A 361 16.30 -6.04 -9.83
C ALA A 361 16.81 -5.91 -8.39
N ASP A 362 16.25 -4.94 -7.63
CA ASP A 362 16.61 -4.75 -6.22
C ASP A 362 16.20 -5.96 -5.36
N LEU A 363 15.02 -6.52 -5.58
CA LEU A 363 14.58 -7.74 -4.92
C LEU A 363 15.49 -8.91 -5.23
N LYS A 364 15.86 -9.11 -6.51
CA LYS A 364 16.80 -10.16 -6.93
C LYS A 364 18.12 -10.03 -6.19
N THR A 365 18.71 -8.84 -6.15
CA THR A 365 19.96 -8.56 -5.43
C THR A 365 19.85 -8.88 -3.94
N ILE A 366 18.74 -8.47 -3.29
CA ILE A 366 18.47 -8.77 -1.87
C ILE A 366 18.41 -10.28 -1.64
N LEU A 367 17.76 -11.03 -2.53
CA LEU A 367 17.61 -12.48 -2.41
C LEU A 367 18.91 -13.24 -2.68
N GLU A 368 19.80 -12.72 -3.51
CA GLU A 368 21.13 -13.28 -3.76
C GLU A 368 22.01 -13.24 -2.50
N CYS A 369 21.82 -12.26 -1.61
CA CYS A 369 22.57 -12.17 -0.36
C CYS A 369 22.25 -13.27 0.68
N ILE A 370 21.15 -14.01 0.53
CA ILE A 370 20.76 -15.11 1.45
C ILE A 370 20.86 -16.49 0.83
N LYS A 371 21.15 -16.57 -0.47
CA LYS A 371 21.34 -17.84 -1.17
C LYS A 371 22.64 -18.49 -0.71
#